data_7424f72fb2696ed4a484b9e5d2ff6422
#
_entry.id   7424f72fb2696ed4a484b9e5d2ff6422
#
_cell.length_a   1.000
_cell.length_b   1.000
_cell.length_c   1.000
_cell.angle_alpha   90.00
_cell.angle_beta   90.00
_cell.angle_gamma   90.00
#
_symmetry.space_group_name_H-M   'P 1'
#
loop_
_entity.id
_entity.type
_entity.pdbx_description
1 polymer ?
#
loop_
_entity_poly.entity_id
_entity_poly.type
_entity_poly.pdbx_seq_one_letter_code
_entity_poly.pdbx_strand_id
1 'polypeptide(L)'
;MENKIKVAVMGATGAVGQVFMWMLSDHPWFELAYCTASAARVGQKYASTVHWVMPFEMPEAIKDIDVKEFNFDAMKEAGVKIVFSALPAAVAMEAEPQLRARGFYVFSNAAAMRYDQDVPILIPDTNVEQLDLIRTQGYPQTGFCVTNANCVT
;
A
#
# COMPACT_ATOMS: atom_id res chain seq x y z
N MET A 1 -21.93 -12.34 -4.05
CA MET A 1 -20.60 -12.07 -3.46
C MET A 1 -20.33 -10.59 -3.65
N GLU A 2 -20.17 -9.82 -2.60
CA GLU A 2 -19.79 -8.42 -2.72
C GLU A 2 -18.44 -8.33 -3.45
N ASN A 3 -18.34 -7.41 -4.41
CA ASN A 3 -17.09 -7.18 -5.13
C ASN A 3 -16.08 -6.59 -4.15
N LYS A 4 -15.05 -7.35 -3.80
CA LYS A 4 -13.94 -6.86 -2.95
C LYS A 4 -13.23 -5.68 -3.63
N ILE A 5 -12.79 -4.72 -2.83
CA ILE A 5 -12.00 -3.58 -3.32
C ILE A 5 -10.60 -4.08 -3.65
N LYS A 6 -10.16 -3.85 -4.90
CA LYS A 6 -8.83 -4.23 -5.34
C LYS A 6 -7.77 -3.29 -4.79
N VAL A 7 -6.74 -3.90 -4.19
CA VAL A 7 -5.67 -3.17 -3.51
C VAL A 7 -4.30 -3.57 -4.04
N ALA A 8 -3.32 -2.68 -3.85
CA ALA A 8 -1.92 -2.96 -4.11
C ALA A 8 -1.09 -2.85 -2.82
N VAL A 9 -0.02 -3.63 -2.74
CA VAL A 9 1.04 -3.50 -1.73
C VAL A 9 2.33 -3.08 -2.42
N MET A 10 2.86 -1.93 -2.04
CA MET A 10 4.15 -1.44 -2.52
C MET A 10 5.23 -1.72 -1.48
N GLY A 11 6.38 -2.26 -1.94
CA GLY A 11 7.43 -2.72 -1.04
C GLY A 11 7.08 -4.05 -0.34
N ALA A 12 6.36 -4.93 -1.02
CA ALA A 12 5.77 -6.16 -0.50
C ALA A 12 6.78 -7.13 0.16
N THR A 13 8.04 -7.07 -0.20
CA THR A 13 9.08 -7.98 0.30
C THR A 13 9.81 -7.49 1.55
N GLY A 14 9.61 -6.23 1.96
CA GLY A 14 10.09 -5.70 3.24
C GLY A 14 9.25 -6.21 4.42
N ALA A 15 9.77 -6.06 5.66
CA ALA A 15 9.08 -6.55 6.85
C ALA A 15 7.64 -6.02 6.98
N VAL A 16 7.43 -4.71 6.81
CA VAL A 16 6.08 -4.10 6.85
C VAL A 16 5.22 -4.56 5.68
N GLY A 17 5.82 -4.67 4.47
CA GLY A 17 5.12 -5.19 3.30
C GLY A 17 4.62 -6.62 3.50
N GLN A 18 5.40 -7.48 4.16
CA GLN A 18 5.01 -8.84 4.50
C GLN A 18 3.81 -8.89 5.44
N VAL A 19 3.72 -7.96 6.39
CA VAL A 19 2.54 -7.82 7.27
C VAL A 19 1.30 -7.48 6.43
N PHE A 20 1.39 -6.54 5.50
CA PHE A 20 0.27 -6.23 4.60
C PHE A 20 -0.11 -7.43 3.72
N MET A 21 0.87 -8.12 3.14
CA MET A 21 0.61 -9.32 2.32
C MET A 21 -0.13 -10.39 3.12
N TRP A 22 0.30 -10.62 4.36
CA TRP A 22 -0.37 -11.55 5.26
C TRP A 22 -1.79 -11.12 5.62
N MET A 23 -1.98 -9.87 6.05
CA MET A 23 -3.31 -9.36 6.44
C MET A 23 -4.31 -9.38 5.28
N LEU A 24 -3.83 -9.18 4.06
CA LEU A 24 -4.65 -9.14 2.85
C LEU A 24 -4.90 -10.53 2.25
N SER A 25 -4.20 -11.58 2.69
CA SER A 25 -4.30 -12.92 2.11
C SER A 25 -5.69 -13.53 2.20
N ASP A 26 -6.47 -13.18 3.23
CA ASP A 26 -7.87 -13.61 3.43
C ASP A 26 -8.70 -12.45 4.02
N HIS A 27 -8.58 -11.27 3.43
CA HIS A 27 -9.29 -10.09 3.93
C HIS A 27 -10.76 -10.09 3.44
N PRO A 28 -11.75 -9.79 4.29
CA PRO A 28 -13.16 -9.85 3.91
C PRO A 28 -13.56 -8.81 2.86
N TRP A 29 -12.94 -7.62 2.85
CA TRP A 29 -13.30 -6.50 1.97
C TRP A 29 -12.30 -6.19 0.88
N PHE A 30 -11.06 -6.64 1.01
CA PHE A 30 -9.98 -6.33 0.08
C PHE A 30 -9.52 -7.57 -0.69
N GLU A 31 -9.18 -7.36 -1.96
CA GLU A 31 -8.54 -8.32 -2.84
C GLU A 31 -7.16 -7.80 -3.23
N LEU A 32 -6.12 -8.55 -2.91
CA LEU A 32 -4.76 -8.21 -3.31
C LEU A 32 -4.59 -8.47 -4.82
N ALA A 33 -4.65 -7.39 -5.62
CA ALA A 33 -4.57 -7.45 -7.08
C ALA A 33 -3.17 -7.12 -7.63
N TYR A 34 -2.33 -6.47 -6.84
CA TYR A 34 -1.03 -6.00 -7.29
C TYR A 34 -0.02 -5.96 -6.15
N CYS A 35 1.20 -6.42 -6.38
CA CYS A 35 2.28 -6.20 -5.42
C CYS A 35 3.58 -5.83 -6.14
N THR A 36 4.35 -4.92 -5.54
CA THR A 36 5.63 -4.47 -6.09
C THR A 36 6.77 -4.71 -5.11
N ALA A 37 7.96 -4.88 -5.66
CA ALA A 37 9.21 -4.93 -4.92
C ALA A 37 10.33 -4.26 -5.74
N SER A 38 11.60 -4.47 -5.33
CA SER A 38 12.75 -3.98 -6.10
C SER A 38 12.77 -4.59 -7.51
N ALA A 39 13.34 -3.85 -8.48
CA ALA A 39 13.42 -4.26 -9.89
C ALA A 39 13.99 -5.67 -10.10
N ALA A 40 14.95 -6.08 -9.27
CA ALA A 40 15.56 -7.41 -9.35
C ALA A 40 14.58 -8.57 -9.07
N ARG A 41 13.41 -8.29 -8.51
CA ARG A 41 12.39 -9.28 -8.12
C ARG A 41 11.18 -9.31 -9.05
N VAL A 42 11.11 -8.39 -9.99
CA VAL A 42 10.00 -8.30 -10.95
C VAL A 42 9.93 -9.55 -11.82
N GLY A 43 8.72 -10.06 -12.03
CA GLY A 43 8.44 -11.27 -12.81
C GLY A 43 8.64 -12.59 -12.04
N GLN A 44 9.02 -12.53 -10.77
CA GLN A 44 9.17 -13.72 -9.93
C GLN A 44 7.92 -13.94 -9.07
N LYS A 45 7.69 -15.18 -8.64
CA LYS A 45 6.67 -15.49 -7.65
C LYS A 45 7.05 -14.95 -6.28
N TYR A 46 6.07 -14.45 -5.53
CA TYR A 46 6.32 -13.83 -4.24
C TYR A 46 7.10 -14.74 -3.29
N ALA A 47 6.68 -16.00 -3.16
CA ALA A 47 7.35 -16.96 -2.28
C ALA A 47 8.80 -17.24 -2.66
N SER A 48 9.14 -17.17 -3.96
CA SER A 48 10.51 -17.45 -4.43
C SER A 48 11.48 -16.28 -4.22
N THR A 49 10.97 -15.08 -3.98
CA THR A 49 11.79 -13.86 -3.93
C THR A 49 11.80 -13.17 -2.57
N VAL A 50 10.91 -13.55 -1.66
CA VAL A 50 10.84 -12.96 -0.32
C VAL A 50 11.60 -13.81 0.70
N HIS A 51 12.37 -13.15 1.56
CA HIS A 51 12.82 -13.77 2.81
C HIS A 51 11.71 -13.55 3.85
N TRP A 52 10.91 -14.60 4.09
CA TRP A 52 9.77 -14.52 5.01
C TRP A 52 10.23 -14.38 6.45
N VAL A 53 9.88 -13.28 7.11
CA VAL A 53 10.33 -12.97 8.49
C VAL A 53 9.23 -13.08 9.54
N MET A 54 8.01 -13.45 9.12
CA MET A 54 6.90 -13.60 10.07
C MET A 54 7.05 -14.89 10.89
N PRO A 55 6.55 -14.92 12.14
CA PRO A 55 6.70 -16.07 13.04
C PRO A 55 5.76 -17.25 12.73
N PHE A 56 5.12 -17.24 11.58
CA PHE A 56 4.18 -18.27 11.09
C PHE A 56 4.41 -18.53 9.60
N GLU A 57 3.83 -19.59 9.09
CA GLU A 57 3.97 -19.97 7.68
C GLU A 57 3.32 -18.94 6.75
N MET A 58 3.91 -18.79 5.56
CA MET A 58 3.35 -17.93 4.52
C MET A 58 2.02 -18.50 4.02
N PRO A 59 0.94 -17.70 3.99
CA PRO A 59 -0.34 -18.15 3.46
C PRO A 59 -0.24 -18.60 1.99
N GLU A 60 -0.88 -19.73 1.65
CA GLU A 60 -0.89 -20.27 0.29
C GLU A 60 -1.39 -19.25 -0.74
N ALA A 61 -2.40 -18.46 -0.37
CA ALA A 61 -3.03 -17.47 -1.24
C ALA A 61 -2.07 -16.42 -1.81
N ILE A 62 -0.93 -16.17 -1.15
CA ILE A 62 0.03 -15.14 -1.59
C ILE A 62 1.31 -15.72 -2.20
N LYS A 63 1.55 -17.03 -2.10
CA LYS A 63 2.80 -17.66 -2.56
C LYS A 63 3.05 -17.47 -4.04
N ASP A 64 2.01 -17.67 -4.85
CA ASP A 64 2.07 -17.66 -6.31
C ASP A 64 1.75 -16.32 -6.96
N ILE A 65 1.60 -15.26 -6.16
CA ILE A 65 1.40 -13.92 -6.69
C ILE A 65 2.66 -13.45 -7.41
N ASP A 66 2.50 -12.90 -8.63
CA ASP A 66 3.62 -12.34 -9.37
C ASP A 66 4.01 -10.98 -8.79
N VAL A 67 5.29 -10.80 -8.49
CA VAL A 67 5.86 -9.49 -8.17
C VAL A 67 5.95 -8.68 -9.45
N LYS A 68 5.28 -7.53 -9.46
CA LYS A 68 5.15 -6.69 -10.65
C LYS A 68 6.03 -5.44 -10.56
N GLU A 69 6.28 -4.86 -11.71
CA GLU A 69 6.91 -3.57 -11.82
C GLU A 69 6.00 -2.47 -11.25
N PHE A 70 6.60 -1.42 -10.68
CA PHE A 70 5.84 -0.23 -10.31
C PHE A 70 5.39 0.52 -11.56
N ASN A 71 4.15 0.36 -11.94
CA ASN A 71 3.54 0.97 -13.12
C ASN A 71 2.11 1.41 -12.83
N PHE A 72 1.86 2.71 -12.94
CA PHE A 72 0.55 3.31 -12.62
C PHE A 72 -0.58 2.80 -13.52
N ASP A 73 -0.32 2.66 -14.82
CA ASP A 73 -1.32 2.24 -15.79
C ASP A 73 -1.68 0.77 -15.58
N ALA A 74 -0.69 -0.10 -15.38
CA ALA A 74 -0.92 -1.50 -15.05
C ALA A 74 -1.69 -1.68 -13.72
N MET A 75 -1.45 -0.83 -12.73
CA MET A 75 -2.23 -0.82 -11.48
C MET A 75 -3.68 -0.43 -11.72
N LYS A 76 -3.94 0.57 -12.57
CA LYS A 76 -5.31 0.97 -12.95
C LYS A 76 -6.00 -0.12 -13.75
N GLU A 77 -5.33 -0.73 -14.71
CA GLU A 77 -5.85 -1.85 -15.51
C GLU A 77 -6.21 -3.06 -14.63
N ALA A 78 -5.40 -3.32 -13.58
CA ALA A 78 -5.72 -4.32 -12.57
C ALA A 78 -6.92 -3.94 -11.69
N GLY A 79 -7.44 -2.72 -11.81
CA GLY A 79 -8.56 -2.20 -11.04
C GLY A 79 -8.18 -1.75 -9.61
N VAL A 80 -6.91 -1.53 -9.33
CA VAL A 80 -6.44 -1.07 -8.03
C VAL A 80 -7.03 0.30 -7.70
N LYS A 81 -7.60 0.41 -6.51
CA LYS A 81 -8.12 1.67 -5.98
C LYS A 81 -7.31 2.15 -4.76
N ILE A 82 -6.92 1.22 -3.90
CA ILE A 82 -6.20 1.49 -2.64
C ILE A 82 -4.78 0.95 -2.76
N VAL A 83 -3.82 1.71 -2.25
CA VAL A 83 -2.40 1.35 -2.21
C VAL A 83 -1.92 1.39 -0.76
N PHE A 84 -1.45 0.26 -0.26
CA PHE A 84 -0.72 0.16 0.99
C PHE A 84 0.77 0.32 0.69
N SER A 85 1.37 1.40 1.17
CA SER A 85 2.77 1.72 0.91
C SER A 85 3.66 1.36 2.09
N ALA A 86 4.59 0.44 1.85
CA ALA A 86 5.68 0.04 2.73
C ALA A 86 7.05 0.35 2.09
N LEU A 87 7.11 1.42 1.33
CA LEU A 87 8.32 1.85 0.62
C LEU A 87 9.33 2.49 1.56
N PRO A 88 10.63 2.42 1.24
CA PRO A 88 11.64 3.29 1.85
C PRO A 88 11.27 4.76 1.62
N ALA A 89 11.56 5.63 2.62
CA ALA A 89 11.13 7.03 2.61
C ALA A 89 11.53 7.79 1.34
N ALA A 90 12.74 7.58 0.83
CA ALA A 90 13.20 8.24 -0.40
C ALA A 90 12.37 7.86 -1.63
N VAL A 91 11.99 6.59 -1.75
CA VAL A 91 11.14 6.11 -2.85
C VAL A 91 9.69 6.58 -2.68
N ALA A 92 9.19 6.55 -1.44
CA ALA A 92 7.85 7.01 -1.10
C ALA A 92 7.65 8.50 -1.44
N MET A 93 8.67 9.34 -1.16
CA MET A 93 8.64 10.78 -1.46
C MET A 93 8.41 11.09 -2.94
N GLU A 94 8.87 10.23 -3.83
CA GLU A 94 8.65 10.38 -5.27
C GLU A 94 7.35 9.71 -5.74
N ALA A 95 7.04 8.53 -5.21
CA ALA A 95 5.95 7.69 -5.70
C ALA A 95 4.57 8.10 -5.16
N GLU A 96 4.46 8.41 -3.86
CA GLU A 96 3.17 8.65 -3.20
C GLU A 96 2.44 9.90 -3.69
N PRO A 97 3.10 11.06 -3.91
CA PRO A 97 2.44 12.22 -4.53
C PRO A 97 1.90 11.91 -5.93
N GLN A 98 2.62 11.11 -6.70
CA GLN A 98 2.20 10.73 -8.04
C GLN A 98 1.02 9.75 -8.03
N LEU A 99 0.97 8.81 -7.08
CA LEU A 99 -0.18 7.94 -6.87
C LEU A 99 -1.42 8.75 -6.52
N ARG A 100 -1.31 9.67 -5.55
CA ARG A 100 -2.39 10.59 -5.16
C ARG A 100 -2.92 11.36 -6.36
N ALA A 101 -2.04 12.00 -7.12
CA ALA A 101 -2.41 12.79 -8.28
C ALA A 101 -3.14 11.98 -9.37
N ARG A 102 -2.88 10.67 -9.44
CA ARG A 102 -3.54 9.76 -10.40
C ARG A 102 -4.81 9.10 -9.87
N GLY A 103 -5.27 9.50 -8.68
CA GLY A 103 -6.54 9.06 -8.12
C GLY A 103 -6.49 7.81 -7.26
N PHE A 104 -5.29 7.34 -6.88
CA PHE A 104 -5.16 6.25 -5.90
C PHE A 104 -5.33 6.77 -4.47
N TYR A 105 -5.88 5.92 -3.60
CA TYR A 105 -5.98 6.16 -2.17
C TYR A 105 -4.79 5.49 -1.49
N VAL A 106 -3.85 6.28 -0.98
CA VAL A 106 -2.58 5.80 -0.44
C VAL A 106 -2.62 5.78 1.08
N PHE A 107 -2.39 4.62 1.65
CA PHE A 107 -2.16 4.43 3.08
C PHE A 107 -0.69 4.10 3.29
N SER A 108 0.06 5.05 3.82
CA SER A 108 1.51 4.99 3.89
C SER A 108 2.04 4.69 5.28
N ASN A 109 2.96 3.73 5.36
CA ASN A 109 3.80 3.53 6.54
C ASN A 109 5.16 4.22 6.42
N ALA A 110 5.46 4.85 5.28
CA ALA A 110 6.68 5.61 5.10
C ALA A 110 6.63 6.94 5.86
N ALA A 111 7.80 7.44 6.27
CA ALA A 111 7.89 8.73 6.94
C ALA A 111 7.80 9.93 5.98
N ALA A 112 7.82 9.69 4.67
CA ALA A 112 8.01 10.70 3.64
C ALA A 112 6.99 11.85 3.71
N MET A 113 5.70 11.53 3.83
CA MET A 113 4.62 12.51 3.77
C MET A 113 4.11 12.96 5.16
N ARG A 114 4.70 12.50 6.26
CA ARG A 114 4.18 12.76 7.62
C ARG A 114 4.16 14.23 8.02
N TYR A 115 5.00 15.04 7.41
CA TYR A 115 5.13 16.45 7.75
C TYR A 115 4.46 17.38 6.73
N ASP A 116 3.80 16.80 5.73
CA ASP A 116 3.00 17.57 4.79
C ASP A 116 1.72 18.07 5.47
N GLN A 117 1.41 19.35 5.32
CA GLN A 117 0.31 19.99 6.05
C GLN A 117 -1.08 19.46 5.69
N ASP A 118 -1.23 18.92 4.49
CA ASP A 118 -2.48 18.36 3.98
C ASP A 118 -2.59 16.83 4.14
N VAL A 119 -1.57 16.19 4.71
CA VAL A 119 -1.55 14.73 4.90
C VAL A 119 -1.86 14.37 6.35
N PRO A 120 -2.99 13.70 6.63
CA PRO A 120 -3.32 13.30 7.99
C PRO A 120 -2.38 12.22 8.50
N ILE A 121 -1.90 12.38 9.73
CA ILE A 121 -1.30 11.32 10.52
C ILE A 121 -2.45 10.67 11.28
N LEU A 122 -2.90 9.49 10.83
CA LEU A 122 -4.13 8.88 11.31
C LEU A 122 -3.88 7.75 12.30
N ILE A 123 -4.56 7.85 13.45
CA ILE A 123 -4.77 6.77 14.41
C ILE A 123 -6.29 6.66 14.57
N PRO A 124 -6.96 5.71 13.88
CA PRO A 124 -8.42 5.71 13.70
C PRO A 124 -9.24 5.82 14.99
N ASP A 125 -8.76 5.19 16.07
CA ASP A 125 -9.46 5.20 17.37
C ASP A 125 -9.22 6.48 18.19
N THR A 126 -8.36 7.39 17.70
CA THR A 126 -7.91 8.56 18.48
C THR A 126 -8.21 9.88 17.78
N ASN A 127 -8.00 9.97 16.47
CA ASN A 127 -8.05 11.24 15.74
C ASN A 127 -8.69 11.12 14.35
N VAL A 128 -9.80 10.39 14.26
CA VAL A 128 -10.52 10.12 13.00
C VAL A 128 -10.90 11.42 12.25
N GLU A 129 -11.09 12.53 12.96
CA GLU A 129 -11.36 13.86 12.39
C GLU A 129 -10.24 14.37 11.47
N GLN A 130 -9.03 13.87 11.65
CA GLN A 130 -7.91 14.17 10.73
C GLN A 130 -8.20 13.73 9.28
N LEU A 131 -9.12 12.81 9.06
CA LEU A 131 -9.53 12.42 7.70
C LEU A 131 -10.13 13.59 6.91
N ASP A 132 -10.65 14.63 7.55
CA ASP A 132 -11.14 15.81 6.82
C ASP A 132 -10.03 16.51 6.00
N LEU A 133 -8.76 16.35 6.38
CA LEU A 133 -7.61 16.86 5.62
C LEU A 133 -7.50 16.26 4.21
N ILE A 134 -8.06 15.07 3.94
CA ILE A 134 -8.03 14.51 2.57
C ILE A 134 -8.75 15.42 1.56
N ARG A 135 -9.68 16.25 2.01
CA ARG A 135 -10.39 17.21 1.16
C ARG A 135 -9.46 18.33 0.66
N THR A 136 -8.48 18.73 1.46
CA THR A 136 -7.47 19.71 1.06
C THR A 136 -6.50 19.15 0.03
N GLN A 137 -6.39 17.82 -0.05
CA GLN A 137 -5.62 17.13 -1.08
C GLN A 137 -6.35 17.04 -2.44
N GLY A 138 -7.60 17.51 -2.52
CA GLY A 138 -8.41 17.49 -3.74
C GLY A 138 -9.41 16.32 -3.83
N TYR A 139 -9.54 15.49 -2.79
CA TYR A 139 -10.56 14.44 -2.75
C TYR A 139 -11.99 15.03 -2.81
N PRO A 140 -12.93 14.50 -3.59
CA PRO A 140 -12.87 13.23 -4.35
C PRO A 140 -12.36 13.36 -5.80
N GLN A 141 -11.97 14.54 -6.28
CA GLN A 141 -11.54 14.76 -7.67
C GLN A 141 -10.18 14.11 -7.96
N THR A 142 -9.31 14.00 -6.94
CA THR A 142 -8.05 13.27 -6.98
C THR A 142 -8.07 12.10 -6.00
N GLY A 143 -6.95 11.39 -5.89
CA GLY A 143 -6.70 10.49 -4.76
C GLY A 143 -6.31 11.26 -3.50
N PHE A 144 -5.89 10.52 -2.50
CA PHE A 144 -5.35 11.08 -1.26
C PHE A 144 -4.23 10.21 -0.68
N CYS A 145 -3.46 10.79 0.22
CA CYS A 145 -2.49 10.08 1.05
C CYS A 145 -2.86 10.26 2.54
N VAL A 146 -2.76 9.18 3.28
CA VAL A 146 -2.88 9.12 4.74
C VAL A 146 -1.66 8.40 5.27
N THR A 147 -1.07 8.88 6.36
CA THR A 147 0.09 8.23 6.98
C THR A 147 -0.23 7.73 8.39
N ASN A 148 0.53 6.75 8.87
CA ASN A 148 0.56 6.39 10.27
C ASN A 148 1.50 7.30 11.06
N ALA A 149 1.35 7.33 12.39
CA ALA A 149 2.20 8.15 13.26
C ALA A 149 3.64 7.61 13.33
N ASN A 150 3.79 6.32 13.63
CA ASN A 150 5.07 5.63 13.77
C ASN A 150 4.85 4.11 13.80
N CYS A 151 5.90 3.33 13.63
CA CYS A 151 5.88 1.87 13.78
C CYS A 151 5.78 1.39 15.25
N VAL A 152 5.77 2.28 16.22
CA VAL A 152 5.62 1.98 17.68
C VAL A 152 4.34 2.57 18.29
N THR A 153 3.44 3.07 17.49
CA THR A 153 2.10 3.53 17.94
C THR A 153 1.05 2.46 17.72
#